data_698577e6ddb2bc04d9116a2ebeaa23a2
#
_entry.id   698577e6ddb2bc04d9116a2ebeaa23a2
#
_cell.length_a   1.000
_cell.length_b   1.000
_cell.length_c   1.000
_cell.angle_alpha   90.00
_cell.angle_beta   90.00
_cell.angle_gamma   90.00
#
_symmetry.space_group_name_H-M   'P 1'
#
loop_
_entity.id
_entity.type
_entity.pdbx_description
1 polymer ?
#
loop_
_entity_poly.entity_id
_entity_poly.type
_entity_poly.pdbx_seq_one_letter_code
_entity_poly.pdbx_strand_id
1 'polypeptide(L)'
;MNLSFNDKPAEIEIPSRDYWVKIVEFLQQNWALIAPGSNAGVTVYFLHDLSGVFDRLSFSNQKEAETELARNGLERFAGNPSLRTFLIPPAPPFREDEHPNGPIYSSGEFWQ
;
A
#
# COMPACT_ATOMS: atom_id res chain seq x y z
N MET A 1 -3.09 11.93 32.19
CA MET A 1 -3.11 11.70 31.52
C MET A 1 -3.06 11.91 30.46
N ASN A 2 -2.68 12.10 29.99
CA ASN A 2 -2.63 12.25 29.07
C ASN A 2 -2.47 12.03 28.05
N LEU A 3 -2.52 12.04 28.20
CA LEU A 3 -2.16 11.45 27.23
C LEU A 3 -2.63 11.87 25.89
N SER A 4 -2.90 13.12 25.59
CA SER A 4 -3.27 13.67 24.31
C SER A 4 -2.23 13.46 23.25
N PHE A 5 -1.02 13.19 23.63
CA PHE A 5 -0.01 12.87 22.65
C PHE A 5 -0.27 11.53 21.99
N ASN A 6 -1.24 10.81 22.45
CA ASN A 6 -1.63 9.57 21.81
C ASN A 6 -2.62 9.76 20.68
N ASP A 7 -2.90 10.99 20.31
CA ASP A 7 -3.80 11.26 19.22
C ASP A 7 -3.20 10.83 17.88
N LYS A 8 -1.90 10.67 17.80
CA LYS A 8 -1.27 10.22 16.57
C LYS A 8 -1.41 8.73 16.43
N PRO A 9 -1.76 8.23 15.24
CA PRO A 9 -1.78 6.80 15.01
C PRO A 9 -0.41 6.19 15.25
N ALA A 10 -0.39 4.97 15.72
CA ALA A 10 0.86 4.26 15.91
C ALA A 10 1.52 4.00 14.56
N GLU A 11 2.84 3.97 14.57
CA GLU A 11 3.58 3.64 13.38
C GLU A 11 3.42 2.17 13.05
N ILE A 12 3.28 1.85 11.78
CA ILE A 12 3.14 0.49 11.28
C ILE A 12 4.48 0.07 10.71
N GLU A 13 5.01 -1.04 11.22
CA GLU A 13 6.24 -1.61 10.71
C GLU A 13 5.94 -2.46 9.49
N ILE A 14 6.45 -2.08 8.34
CA ILE A 14 6.31 -2.87 7.14
C ILE A 14 7.72 -3.25 6.68
N PRO A 15 8.14 -4.51 6.89
CA PRO A 15 9.52 -4.93 6.61
C PRO A 15 9.73 -5.27 5.13
N SER A 16 9.29 -4.40 4.26
CA SER A 16 9.36 -4.63 2.83
C SER A 16 9.37 -3.30 2.11
N ARG A 17 9.98 -3.30 0.94
CA ARG A 17 9.94 -2.15 0.03
C ARG A 17 9.57 -2.61 -1.37
N ASP A 18 8.81 -3.70 -1.46
CA ASP A 18 8.30 -4.22 -2.71
C ASP A 18 7.05 -3.44 -3.09
N TYR A 19 7.27 -2.25 -3.63
CA TYR A 19 6.20 -1.32 -3.97
C TYR A 19 5.51 -1.69 -5.26
N TRP A 20 4.21 -1.55 -5.26
CA TRP A 20 3.35 -1.63 -6.43
C TRP A 20 2.55 -0.35 -6.49
N VAL A 21 2.21 0.10 -7.69
CA VAL A 21 1.56 1.40 -7.84
C VAL A 21 0.54 1.37 -8.95
N LYS A 22 -0.53 2.13 -8.75
CA LYS A 22 -1.53 2.39 -9.78
C LYS A 22 -1.83 3.87 -9.79
N ILE A 23 -1.74 4.48 -10.96
CA ILE A 23 -2.13 5.88 -11.14
C ILE A 23 -3.61 5.86 -11.49
N VAL A 24 -4.44 6.34 -10.57
CA VAL A 24 -5.89 6.25 -10.72
C VAL A 24 -6.43 7.43 -11.49
N GLU A 25 -5.98 8.62 -11.12
CA GLU A 25 -6.40 9.85 -11.76
C GLU A 25 -5.20 10.76 -11.84
N PHE A 26 -5.37 11.86 -12.54
CA PHE A 26 -4.31 12.84 -12.63
C PHE A 26 -3.84 13.23 -11.22
N LEU A 27 -2.59 13.03 -10.94
CA LEU A 27 -1.94 13.33 -9.65
C LEU A 27 -2.35 12.42 -8.48
N GLN A 28 -3.16 11.40 -8.71
CA GLN A 28 -3.48 10.47 -7.65
C GLN A 28 -2.76 9.15 -7.85
N GLN A 29 -2.00 8.75 -6.85
CA GLN A 29 -1.23 7.51 -6.86
C GLN A 29 -1.69 6.65 -5.69
N ASN A 30 -1.97 5.38 -5.97
CA ASN A 30 -2.28 4.42 -4.93
C ASN A 30 -1.18 3.38 -4.92
N TRP A 31 -0.61 3.17 -3.76
CA TRP A 31 0.56 2.31 -3.58
C TRP A 31 0.19 1.06 -2.81
N ALA A 32 0.93 0.00 -3.03
CA ALA A 32 0.80 -1.22 -2.25
C ALA A 32 2.18 -1.73 -1.91
N LEU A 33 2.30 -2.37 -0.74
CA LEU A 33 3.52 -3.02 -0.30
C LEU A 33 3.19 -4.46 0.06
N ILE A 34 3.92 -5.41 -0.52
CA ILE A 34 3.78 -6.82 -0.16
C ILE A 34 4.81 -7.12 0.90
N ALA A 35 4.37 -7.61 2.05
CA ALA A 35 5.26 -7.92 3.16
C ALA A 35 4.93 -9.29 3.74
N PRO A 36 5.88 -9.92 4.44
CA PRO A 36 5.59 -11.20 5.09
C PRO A 36 4.42 -11.06 6.06
N GLY A 37 3.54 -12.03 6.04
CA GLY A 37 2.41 -12.12 6.97
C GLY A 37 2.58 -13.30 7.90
N SER A 38 1.46 -13.75 8.46
CA SER A 38 1.50 -14.91 9.35
C SER A 38 1.48 -16.21 8.56
N ASN A 39 2.02 -17.26 9.13
CA ASN A 39 1.90 -18.63 8.60
C ASN A 39 2.35 -18.76 7.15
N ALA A 40 3.50 -18.19 6.83
CA ALA A 40 4.08 -18.25 5.50
C ALA A 40 3.28 -17.48 4.44
N GLY A 41 2.22 -16.81 4.84
CA GLY A 41 1.48 -15.95 3.93
C GLY A 41 2.10 -14.58 3.78
N VAL A 42 1.42 -13.72 3.06
CA VAL A 42 1.85 -12.33 2.89
C VAL A 42 0.69 -11.40 3.17
N THR A 43 1.02 -10.17 3.54
CA THR A 43 0.05 -9.11 3.72
C THR A 43 0.36 -8.02 2.73
N VAL A 44 -0.67 -7.53 2.05
CA VAL A 44 -0.54 -6.38 1.16
C VAL A 44 -1.11 -5.18 1.89
N TYR A 45 -0.30 -4.14 2.05
CA TYR A 45 -0.71 -2.88 2.66
C TYR A 45 -0.97 -1.88 1.55
N PHE A 46 -2.12 -1.23 1.58
CA PHE A 46 -2.46 -0.21 0.59
C PHE A 46 -2.22 1.17 1.20
N LEU A 47 -1.48 2.02 0.50
CA LEU A 47 -1.04 3.30 1.02
C LEU A 47 -1.37 4.43 0.05
N HIS A 48 -1.65 5.60 0.62
CA HIS A 48 -1.66 6.81 -0.19
C HIS A 48 -0.24 7.38 -0.22
N ASP A 49 -0.03 8.41 -1.02
CA ASP A 49 1.31 8.93 -1.28
C ASP A 49 1.93 9.68 -0.10
N LEU A 50 1.20 9.85 0.99
CA LEU A 50 1.73 10.43 2.22
C LEU A 50 1.97 9.38 3.29
N SER A 51 2.17 8.12 2.88
CA SER A 51 2.55 7.03 3.77
C SER A 51 1.46 6.59 4.75
N GLY A 52 0.20 6.89 4.43
CA GLY A 52 -0.91 6.44 5.25
C GLY A 52 -1.46 5.12 4.75
N VAL A 53 -1.58 4.13 5.63
CA VAL A 53 -2.12 2.82 5.30
C VAL A 53 -3.63 2.86 5.50
N PHE A 54 -4.39 2.67 4.43
CA PHE A 54 -5.84 2.77 4.50
C PHE A 54 -6.55 1.44 4.28
N ASP A 55 -5.84 0.40 3.89
CA ASP A 55 -6.43 -0.92 3.71
C ASP A 55 -5.33 -1.96 3.74
N ARG A 56 -5.71 -3.21 3.96
CA ARG A 56 -4.77 -4.33 3.89
C ARG A 56 -5.51 -5.61 3.55
N LEU A 57 -4.81 -6.52 2.86
CA LEU A 57 -5.32 -7.83 2.48
C LEU A 57 -4.28 -8.88 2.76
N SER A 58 -4.72 -10.09 3.09
CA SER A 58 -3.83 -11.21 3.30
C SER A 58 -3.97 -12.22 2.17
N PHE A 59 -2.86 -12.80 1.77
CA PHE A 59 -2.83 -13.84 0.73
C PHE A 59 -2.00 -15.01 1.22
N SER A 60 -2.24 -16.19 0.63
CA SER A 60 -1.52 -17.40 1.06
C SER A 60 -0.05 -17.36 0.70
N ASN A 61 0.32 -16.66 -0.36
CA ASN A 61 1.69 -16.61 -0.81
C ASN A 61 1.92 -15.37 -1.67
N GLN A 62 3.20 -15.13 -1.95
CA GLN A 62 3.63 -13.97 -2.72
C GLN A 62 3.04 -13.94 -4.12
N LYS A 63 3.02 -15.11 -4.78
CA LYS A 63 2.56 -15.15 -6.17
C LYS A 63 1.09 -14.81 -6.28
N GLU A 64 0.28 -15.25 -5.32
CA GLU A 64 -1.13 -14.94 -5.30
C GLU A 64 -1.34 -13.44 -5.16
N ALA A 65 -0.59 -12.82 -4.25
CA ALA A 65 -0.68 -11.38 -4.05
C ALA A 65 -0.28 -10.63 -5.33
N GLU A 66 0.81 -11.03 -5.96
CA GLU A 66 1.27 -10.37 -7.19
C GLU A 66 0.24 -10.50 -8.31
N THR A 67 -0.35 -11.67 -8.43
CA THR A 67 -1.35 -11.92 -9.46
C THR A 67 -2.56 -11.01 -9.26
N GLU A 68 -3.03 -10.89 -8.03
CA GLU A 68 -4.19 -10.06 -7.75
C GLU A 68 -3.90 -8.58 -7.92
N LEU A 69 -2.72 -8.13 -7.53
CA LEU A 69 -2.33 -6.74 -7.74
C LEU A 69 -2.30 -6.41 -9.23
N ALA A 70 -1.67 -7.27 -10.02
CA ALA A 70 -1.58 -7.04 -11.46
C ALA A 70 -2.96 -7.07 -12.11
N ARG A 71 -3.79 -8.00 -11.69
CA ARG A 71 -5.14 -8.13 -12.22
C ARG A 71 -5.98 -6.86 -11.97
N ASN A 72 -5.70 -6.18 -10.89
CA ASN A 72 -6.42 -4.97 -10.52
C ASN A 72 -5.69 -3.69 -10.93
N GLY A 73 -4.72 -3.81 -11.81
CA GLY A 73 -4.12 -2.66 -12.47
C GLY A 73 -2.89 -2.08 -11.81
N LEU A 74 -2.38 -2.69 -10.75
CA LEU A 74 -1.15 -2.22 -10.14
C LEU A 74 0.05 -2.82 -10.85
N GLU A 75 1.14 -2.07 -10.88
CA GLU A 75 2.41 -2.52 -11.49
C GLU A 75 3.50 -2.49 -10.44
N ARG A 76 4.42 -3.44 -10.53
CA ARG A 76 5.57 -3.44 -9.63
C ARG A 76 6.46 -2.26 -9.98
N PHE A 77 6.72 -1.43 -8.98
CA PHE A 77 7.47 -0.19 -9.19
C PHE A 77 8.90 -0.47 -9.67
N ALA A 78 9.57 -1.45 -9.06
CA ALA A 78 10.94 -1.76 -9.40
C ALA A 78 11.09 -2.31 -10.82
N GLY A 79 10.02 -2.87 -11.37
CA GLY A 79 10.06 -3.47 -12.69
C GLY A 79 9.82 -2.49 -13.83
N ASN A 80 9.56 -1.23 -13.53
CA ASN A 80 9.24 -0.24 -14.55
C ASN A 80 10.10 1.01 -14.41
N PRO A 81 11.21 1.10 -15.19
CA PRO A 81 12.09 2.27 -15.08
C PRO A 81 11.41 3.60 -15.35
N SER A 82 10.38 3.62 -16.20
CA SER A 82 9.66 4.87 -16.49
C SER A 82 8.98 5.41 -15.25
N LEU A 83 8.42 4.53 -14.43
CA LEU A 83 7.78 4.98 -13.19
C LEU A 83 8.78 5.60 -12.24
N ARG A 84 9.99 5.04 -12.17
CA ARG A 84 11.01 5.53 -11.26
C ARG A 84 11.55 6.90 -11.66
N THR A 85 11.25 7.34 -12.86
CA THR A 85 11.71 8.63 -13.34
C THR A 85 10.93 9.78 -12.71
N PHE A 86 9.65 9.57 -12.42
CA PHE A 86 8.80 10.66 -11.96
C PHE A 86 7.93 10.34 -10.75
N LEU A 87 7.99 9.12 -10.22
CA LEU A 87 7.24 8.77 -9.01
C LEU A 87 8.20 8.48 -7.88
N ILE A 88 7.82 8.92 -6.69
CA ILE A 88 8.59 8.67 -5.46
C ILE A 88 7.69 7.85 -4.54
N PRO A 89 8.08 6.61 -4.21
CA PRO A 89 7.26 5.79 -3.32
C PRO A 89 7.14 6.42 -1.94
N PRO A 90 6.01 6.22 -1.26
CA PRO A 90 5.88 6.70 0.11
C PRO A 90 6.89 5.99 1.01
N ALA A 91 7.53 6.76 1.85
CA ALA A 91 8.59 6.26 2.73
C ALA A 91 8.10 6.16 4.17
N PRO A 92 8.74 5.30 4.98
CA PRO A 92 8.41 5.27 6.40
C PRO A 92 8.71 6.61 7.04
N PRO A 93 8.05 6.96 8.14
CA PRO A 93 7.18 6.08 8.91
C PRO A 93 5.81 5.91 8.26
N PHE A 94 5.27 4.69 8.34
CA PHE A 94 3.94 4.38 7.84
C PHE A 94 2.95 4.41 9.01
N ARG A 95 1.75 4.94 8.77
CA ARG A 95 0.73 5.05 9.82
C ARG A 95 -0.62 4.72 9.23
N GLU A 96 -1.51 4.22 10.08
CA GLU A 96 -2.88 4.03 9.66
C GLU A 96 -3.53 5.38 9.38
N ASP A 97 -4.29 5.44 8.30
CA ASP A 97 -4.93 6.68 7.90
C ASP A 97 -6.05 6.35 6.93
N GLU A 98 -6.98 7.26 6.77
CA GLU A 98 -7.98 7.13 5.73
C GLU A 98 -7.44 7.76 4.46
N HIS A 99 -7.85 7.23 3.32
CA HIS A 99 -7.45 7.83 2.06
C HIS A 99 -8.09 9.22 1.96
N PRO A 100 -7.32 10.25 1.58
CA PRO A 100 -7.86 11.62 1.54
C PRO A 100 -9.09 11.79 0.66
N ASN A 101 -9.22 10.96 -0.34
CA ASN A 101 -10.35 11.04 -1.28
C ASN A 101 -11.43 10.01 -0.96
N GLY A 102 -11.41 9.43 0.25
CA GLY A 102 -12.37 8.41 0.63
C GLY A 102 -12.06 7.07 -0.01
N PRO A 103 -13.03 6.16 -0.02
CA PRO A 103 -12.81 4.83 -0.60
C PRO A 103 -12.40 4.92 -2.06
N ILE A 104 -11.48 4.08 -2.46
CA ILE A 104 -10.98 4.06 -3.84
C ILE A 104 -11.05 2.64 -4.37
N TYR A 105 -11.26 2.52 -5.67
CA TYR A 105 -11.47 1.23 -6.30
C TYR A 105 -10.19 0.41 -6.47
N SER A 106 -9.04 1.02 -6.26
CA SER A 106 -7.79 0.29 -6.36
C SER A 106 -7.35 -0.33 -5.04
N SER A 107 -8.14 -0.16 -3.96
CA SER A 107 -7.86 -0.89 -2.74
C SER A 107 -8.49 -2.26 -2.82
N GLY A 108 -7.97 -3.20 -2.04
CA GLY A 108 -8.46 -4.57 -2.06
C GLY A 108 -9.92 -4.70 -1.68
N GLU A 109 -10.44 -3.73 -0.95
CA GLU A 109 -11.83 -3.75 -0.52
C GLU A 109 -12.81 -3.80 -1.68
N PHE A 110 -12.44 -3.27 -2.83
CA PHE A 110 -13.31 -3.21 -4.00
C PHE A 110 -12.91 -4.17 -5.11
N TRP A 111 -12.00 -5.09 -4.83
CA TRP A 111 -11.54 -6.03 -5.86
C TRP A 111 -12.62 -7.05 -6.20
N GLN A 112 -12.64 -7.43 -7.45
CA GLN A 112 -13.62 -8.39 -7.96
C GLN A 112 -13.06 -9.82 -7.93
#